data_45dec036615ac4e21c84b0c7a7bea089
#
_entry.id   45dec036615ac4e21c84b0c7a7bea089
#
_cell.length_a   1.000
_cell.length_b   1.000
_cell.length_c   1.000
_cell.angle_alpha   90.00
_cell.angle_beta   90.00
_cell.angle_gamma   90.00
#
_symmetry.space_group_name_H-M   'P 1'
#
loop_
_entity.id
_entity.type
_entity.pdbx_description
1 polymer ?
#
loop_
_entity_poly.entity_id
_entity_poly.type
_entity_poly.pdbx_seq_one_letter_code
_entity_poly.pdbx_strand_id
1 'polypeptide(L)'
;MENNLVQLVKELKSASKKNEAPIWSKIAKNALKSNSNKKTINLKKIDRLTDDGNAVVISGKILGTGKLSHKVLISSFSISNSAAKKIKESGGEILQFSDMIQRFPSGKGVKIIG
;
A
#
# COMPACT_ATOMS: atom_id res chain seq x y z
N MET A 1 -3.56 4.26 -19.08
CA MET A 1 -4.41 4.00 -17.93
C MET A 1 -4.48 2.53 -17.59
N GLU A 2 -5.02 1.71 -18.49
CA GLU A 2 -4.98 0.27 -18.29
C GLU A 2 -3.56 -0.24 -18.22
N ASN A 3 -2.66 0.42 -18.95
CA ASN A 3 -1.25 0.06 -18.95
C ASN A 3 -0.61 0.16 -17.57
N ASN A 4 -1.09 1.10 -16.73
CA ASN A 4 -0.55 1.26 -15.38
C ASN A 4 -0.88 0.07 -14.50
N LEU A 5 -2.11 -0.45 -14.61
CA LEU A 5 -2.51 -1.64 -13.85
C LEU A 5 -1.75 -2.87 -14.33
N VAL A 6 -1.65 -3.06 -15.64
CA VAL A 6 -0.91 -4.19 -16.21
C VAL A 6 0.55 -4.14 -15.79
N GLN A 7 1.17 -2.97 -15.84
CA GLN A 7 2.55 -2.78 -15.45
C GLN A 7 2.75 -3.08 -13.96
N LEU A 8 1.84 -2.61 -13.11
CA LEU A 8 1.89 -2.88 -11.67
C LEU A 8 1.81 -4.37 -11.38
N VAL A 9 0.87 -5.07 -12.02
CA VAL A 9 0.71 -6.51 -11.83
C VAL A 9 1.97 -7.25 -12.25
N LYS A 10 2.57 -6.88 -13.36
CA LYS A 10 3.82 -7.48 -13.84
C LYS A 10 4.96 -7.26 -12.84
N GLU A 11 5.09 -6.05 -12.32
CA GLU A 11 6.11 -5.73 -11.32
C GLU A 11 5.94 -6.56 -10.05
N LEU A 12 4.71 -6.68 -9.57
CA LEU A 12 4.41 -7.43 -8.36
C LEU A 12 4.69 -8.91 -8.53
N LYS A 13 4.27 -9.49 -9.65
CA LYS A 13 4.51 -10.90 -9.94
C LYS A 13 5.99 -11.19 -10.10
N SER A 14 6.71 -10.32 -10.80
CA SER A 14 8.15 -10.43 -10.98
C SER A 14 8.89 -10.36 -9.65
N ALA A 15 8.50 -9.41 -8.80
CA ALA A 15 9.09 -9.24 -7.48
C ALA A 15 8.84 -10.47 -6.59
N SER A 16 7.63 -11.02 -6.64
CA SER A 16 7.29 -12.22 -5.90
C SER A 16 8.18 -13.39 -6.27
N LYS A 17 8.36 -13.60 -7.57
CA LYS A 17 9.18 -14.69 -8.08
C LYS A 17 10.67 -14.48 -7.78
N LYS A 18 11.17 -13.27 -8.06
CA LYS A 18 12.58 -12.94 -7.88
C LYS A 18 13.02 -13.02 -6.42
N ASN A 19 12.17 -12.59 -5.51
CA ASN A 19 12.49 -12.50 -4.09
C ASN A 19 11.89 -13.62 -3.25
N GLU A 20 11.23 -14.59 -3.89
CA GLU A 20 10.52 -15.66 -3.20
C GLU A 20 9.59 -15.10 -2.12
N ALA A 21 8.86 -14.04 -2.47
CA ALA A 21 8.01 -13.31 -1.54
C ALA A 21 6.56 -13.35 -1.98
N PRO A 22 5.76 -14.27 -1.42
CA PRO A 22 4.34 -14.44 -1.81
C PRO A 22 3.48 -13.19 -1.61
N ILE A 23 3.89 -12.27 -0.75
CA ILE A 23 3.15 -11.04 -0.48
C ILE A 23 2.90 -10.23 -1.76
N TRP A 24 3.90 -10.12 -2.64
CA TRP A 24 3.77 -9.34 -3.87
C TRP A 24 2.79 -9.98 -4.85
N SER A 25 2.78 -11.32 -4.91
CA SER A 25 1.81 -12.06 -5.71
C SER A 25 0.38 -11.87 -5.20
N LYS A 26 0.21 -11.87 -3.88
CA LYS A 26 -1.09 -11.65 -3.25
C LYS A 26 -1.62 -10.25 -3.58
N ILE A 27 -0.76 -9.24 -3.54
CA ILE A 27 -1.14 -7.87 -3.89
C ILE A 27 -1.52 -7.79 -5.37
N ALA A 28 -0.78 -8.49 -6.24
CA ALA A 28 -1.11 -8.54 -7.66
C ALA A 28 -2.50 -9.14 -7.91
N LYS A 29 -2.83 -10.22 -7.20
CA LYS A 29 -4.17 -10.83 -7.29
C LYS A 29 -5.23 -9.85 -6.82
N ASN A 30 -4.99 -9.13 -5.75
CA ASN A 30 -5.94 -8.14 -5.24
C ASN A 30 -6.14 -7.01 -6.24
N ALA A 31 -5.09 -6.59 -6.94
CA ALA A 31 -5.18 -5.54 -7.95
C ALA A 31 -6.06 -5.96 -9.13
N LEU A 32 -6.10 -7.25 -9.44
CA LEU A 32 -6.89 -7.78 -10.55
C LEU A 32 -8.36 -8.00 -10.22
N LYS A 33 -8.73 -7.98 -8.95
CA LYS A 33 -10.12 -8.14 -8.53
C LYS A 33 -10.94 -6.93 -8.96
N SER A 34 -12.13 -7.17 -9.50
CA SER A 34 -13.00 -6.11 -10.01
C SER A 34 -13.40 -5.10 -8.95
N ASN A 35 -13.41 -5.49 -7.69
CA ASN A 35 -13.83 -4.62 -6.58
C ASN A 35 -12.66 -3.97 -5.84
N SER A 36 -11.43 -4.22 -6.24
CA SER A 36 -10.27 -3.69 -5.51
C SER A 36 -10.24 -2.17 -5.46
N ASN A 37 -10.65 -1.51 -6.55
CA ASN A 37 -10.65 -0.04 -6.61
C ASN A 37 -11.80 0.58 -5.82
N LYS A 38 -12.77 -0.21 -5.42
CA LYS A 38 -13.93 0.26 -4.65
C LYS A 38 -13.75 0.14 -3.16
N LYS A 39 -12.79 -0.65 -2.72
CA LYS A 39 -12.49 -0.73 -1.30
C LYS A 39 -11.89 0.57 -0.82
N THR A 40 -12.42 1.07 0.28
CA THR A 40 -11.90 2.29 0.89
C THR A 40 -11.51 2.01 2.33
N ILE A 41 -10.40 2.59 2.74
CA ILE A 41 -9.89 2.47 4.09
C ILE A 41 -9.53 3.87 4.57
N ASN A 42 -10.05 4.25 5.74
CA ASN A 42 -9.75 5.56 6.28
C ASN A 42 -8.49 5.53 7.16
N LEU A 43 -7.94 6.69 7.45
CA LEU A 43 -6.73 6.82 8.26
C LEU A 43 -6.94 6.31 9.68
N LYS A 44 -8.14 6.41 10.21
CA LYS A 44 -8.46 5.91 11.55
C LYS A 44 -8.16 4.41 11.67
N LYS A 45 -8.55 3.64 10.66
CA LYS A 45 -8.29 2.19 10.64
C LYS A 45 -6.79 1.91 10.53
N ILE A 46 -6.10 2.64 9.67
CA ILE A 46 -4.65 2.48 9.50
C ILE A 46 -3.93 2.80 10.81
N ASP A 47 -4.30 3.90 11.45
CA ASP A 47 -3.71 4.31 12.73
C ASP A 47 -3.85 3.23 13.79
N ARG A 48 -5.03 2.63 13.86
CA ARG A 48 -5.32 1.60 14.87
C ARG A 48 -4.56 0.29 14.62
N LEU A 49 -4.30 -0.05 13.36
CA LEU A 49 -3.69 -1.32 12.99
C LEU A 49 -2.17 -1.26 12.83
N THR A 50 -1.56 -0.09 13.00
CA THR A 50 -0.13 0.09 12.77
C THR A 50 0.55 0.78 13.93
N ASP A 51 1.87 0.62 13.99
CA ASP A 51 2.73 1.30 14.94
C ASP A 51 3.71 2.21 14.21
N ASP A 52 4.40 3.06 14.94
CA ASP A 52 5.35 4.02 14.39
C ASP A 52 6.42 3.30 13.55
N GLY A 53 6.59 3.78 12.32
CA GLY A 53 7.59 3.24 11.40
C GLY A 53 7.18 2.02 10.61
N ASN A 54 5.95 1.51 10.78
CA ASN A 54 5.48 0.34 10.04
C ASN A 54 5.39 0.61 8.54
N ALA A 55 5.64 -0.43 7.75
CA ALA A 55 5.42 -0.43 6.30
C ALA A 55 4.08 -1.13 6.02
N VAL A 56 3.23 -0.49 5.22
CA VAL A 56 1.85 -0.94 5.00
C VAL A 56 1.51 -0.87 3.52
N VAL A 57 0.84 -1.89 3.03
CA VAL A 57 0.26 -1.89 1.69
C VAL A 57 -1.25 -1.96 1.81
N ILE A 58 -1.92 -1.04 1.14
CA ILE A 58 -3.38 -0.95 1.14
C ILE A 58 -3.90 -1.39 -0.23
N SER A 59 -4.67 -2.47 -0.25
CA SER A 59 -5.30 -2.96 -1.48
C SER A 59 -6.61 -2.23 -1.73
N GLY A 60 -6.55 -0.93 -1.94
CA GLY A 60 -7.72 -0.10 -2.16
C GLY A 60 -7.37 1.37 -2.12
N LYS A 61 -8.37 2.19 -1.85
CA LYS A 61 -8.22 3.64 -1.78
C LYS A 61 -8.17 4.11 -0.33
N ILE A 62 -7.23 4.97 -0.02
CA ILE A 62 -7.13 5.57 1.31
C ILE A 62 -7.89 6.89 1.33
N LEU A 63 -8.79 7.02 2.30
CA LEU A 63 -9.54 8.26 2.53
C LEU A 63 -9.00 8.97 3.77
N GLY A 64 -9.12 10.29 3.78
CA GLY A 64 -8.56 11.13 4.82
C GLY A 64 -9.34 11.21 6.11
N THR A 65 -10.38 10.40 6.28
CA THR A 65 -11.18 10.39 7.51
C THR A 65 -10.34 9.85 8.66
N GLY A 66 -10.34 10.58 9.76
CA GLY A 66 -9.58 10.20 10.95
C GLY A 66 -8.22 10.88 10.99
N LYS A 67 -7.37 10.39 11.87
CA LYS A 67 -6.09 10.98 12.15
C LYS A 67 -5.01 9.91 12.20
N LEU A 68 -3.83 10.25 11.72
CA LEU A 68 -2.68 9.35 11.82
C LEU A 68 -1.75 9.93 12.89
N SER A 69 -1.57 9.19 13.98
CA SER A 69 -0.84 9.66 15.14
C SER A 69 0.64 9.29 15.14
N HIS A 70 1.09 8.52 14.17
CA HIS A 70 2.47 8.09 14.04
C HIS A 70 2.83 7.99 12.56
N LYS A 71 4.13 7.88 12.26
CA LYS A 71 4.57 7.77 10.87
C LYS A 71 4.42 6.34 10.36
N VAL A 72 4.07 6.22 9.08
CA VAL A 72 4.00 4.93 8.38
C VAL A 72 4.56 5.12 6.98
N LEU A 73 5.04 4.02 6.41
CA LEU A 73 5.42 3.96 5.00
C LEU A 73 4.28 3.27 4.27
N ILE A 74 3.63 3.96 3.36
CA ILE A 74 2.38 3.48 2.74
C ILE A 74 2.48 3.38 1.23
N SER A 75 2.03 2.25 0.69
CA SER A 75 1.72 2.10 -0.73
C SER A 75 0.26 1.69 -0.87
N SER A 76 -0.44 2.25 -1.84
CA SER A 76 -1.85 1.93 -2.07
C SER A 76 -2.17 2.05 -3.56
N PHE A 77 -3.32 1.50 -3.96
CA PHE A 77 -3.78 1.64 -5.35
C PHE A 77 -4.26 3.06 -5.63
N SER A 78 -4.79 3.74 -4.64
CA SER A 78 -5.25 5.11 -4.76
C SER A 78 -5.23 5.79 -3.39
N ILE A 79 -5.12 7.11 -3.38
CA ILE A 79 -5.09 7.87 -2.14
C ILE A 79 -5.71 9.25 -2.37
N SER A 80 -6.58 9.68 -1.46
CA SER A 80 -7.16 11.01 -1.55
C SER A 80 -6.14 12.09 -1.18
N ASN A 81 -6.36 13.31 -1.66
CA ASN A 81 -5.46 14.42 -1.36
C ASN A 81 -5.38 14.70 0.14
N SER A 82 -6.51 14.62 0.84
CA SER A 82 -6.52 14.86 2.28
C SER A 82 -5.78 13.77 3.04
N ALA A 83 -5.89 12.52 2.61
CA ALA A 83 -5.14 11.42 3.21
C ALA A 83 -3.64 11.61 3.00
N ALA A 84 -3.24 11.95 1.77
CA ALA A 84 -1.82 12.17 1.45
C ALA A 84 -1.23 13.27 2.33
N LYS A 85 -1.96 14.36 2.50
CA LYS A 85 -1.52 15.48 3.33
C LYS A 85 -1.31 15.05 4.78
N LYS A 86 -2.29 14.33 5.34
CA LYS A 86 -2.21 13.89 6.74
C LYS A 86 -1.08 12.90 6.97
N ILE A 87 -0.83 12.00 6.01
CA ILE A 87 0.27 11.06 6.12
C ILE A 87 1.61 11.80 6.16
N LYS A 88 1.79 12.78 5.29
CA LYS A 88 3.02 13.57 5.26
C LYS A 88 3.18 14.40 6.53
N GLU A 89 2.09 14.96 7.04
CA GLU A 89 2.12 15.74 8.27
C GLU A 89 2.49 14.90 9.49
N SER A 90 2.19 13.61 9.48
CA SER A 90 2.58 12.70 10.56
C SER A 90 4.03 12.24 10.48
N GLY A 91 4.77 12.68 9.47
CA GLY A 91 6.14 12.25 9.23
C GLY A 91 6.26 11.00 8.39
N GLY A 92 5.16 10.47 7.89
CA GLY A 92 5.16 9.28 7.05
C GLY A 92 5.53 9.56 5.61
N GLU A 93 5.67 8.51 4.84
CA GLU A 93 5.98 8.57 3.42
C GLU A 93 4.97 7.77 2.61
N ILE A 94 4.63 8.30 1.45
CA ILE A 94 3.82 7.61 0.47
C ILE A 94 4.78 7.07 -0.59
N LEU A 95 4.83 5.75 -0.73
CA LEU A 95 5.75 5.08 -1.64
C LEU A 95 5.01 4.48 -2.82
N GLN A 96 5.65 4.48 -3.98
CA GLN A 96 5.19 3.66 -5.08
C GLN A 96 5.50 2.20 -4.77
N PHE A 97 4.79 1.27 -5.40
CA PHE A 97 5.03 -0.15 -5.14
C PHE A 97 6.46 -0.57 -5.47
N SER A 98 7.04 0.02 -6.52
CA SER A 98 8.44 -0.26 -6.87
C SER A 98 9.39 0.11 -5.73
N ASP A 99 9.16 1.22 -5.06
CA ASP A 99 9.98 1.64 -3.92
C ASP A 99 9.76 0.73 -2.71
N MET A 100 8.52 0.35 -2.47
CA MET A 100 8.20 -0.57 -1.38
C MET A 100 8.91 -1.92 -1.58
N ILE A 101 8.87 -2.43 -2.81
CA ILE A 101 9.55 -3.68 -3.16
C ILE A 101 11.06 -3.56 -2.96
N GLN A 102 11.66 -2.45 -3.36
CA GLN A 102 13.11 -2.23 -3.20
C GLN A 102 13.52 -2.20 -1.73
N ARG A 103 12.72 -1.56 -0.90
CA ARG A 103 13.01 -1.45 0.54
C ARG A 103 12.72 -2.73 1.30
N PHE A 104 11.73 -3.49 0.89
CA PHE A 104 11.29 -4.71 1.57
C PHE A 104 11.11 -5.86 0.58
N PRO A 105 12.20 -6.29 -0.10
CA PRO A 105 12.05 -7.26 -1.19
C PRO A 105 11.42 -8.59 -0.77
N SER A 106 11.71 -9.05 0.44
CA SER A 106 11.11 -10.29 0.96
C SER A 106 9.70 -10.06 1.53
N GLY A 107 9.28 -8.82 1.66
CA GLY A 107 8.00 -8.48 2.27
C GLY A 107 7.97 -8.58 3.78
N LYS A 108 9.09 -8.93 4.40
CA LYS A 108 9.15 -9.08 5.84
C LYS A 108 8.91 -7.73 6.52
N GLY A 109 7.97 -7.72 7.47
CA GLY A 109 7.63 -6.49 8.17
C GLY A 109 6.60 -5.63 7.47
N VAL A 110 6.17 -6.01 6.28
CA VAL A 110 5.13 -5.27 5.54
C VAL A 110 3.76 -5.83 5.91
N LYS A 111 2.86 -4.95 6.33
CA LYS A 111 1.48 -5.33 6.64
C LYS A 111 0.59 -5.06 5.43
N ILE A 112 -0.36 -5.96 5.19
CA ILE A 112 -1.38 -5.76 4.17
C ILE A 112 -2.70 -5.47 4.87
N ILE A 113 -3.34 -4.35 4.52
CA ILE A 113 -4.63 -3.94 5.08
C ILE A 113 -5.62 -3.83 3.94
N GLY A 114 -6.79 -4.35 4.14
CA GLY A 114 -7.87 -4.30 3.15
C GLY A 114 -8.26 -5.68 2.58
#